data_cea2d94299b461364690868018137efc
#
_entry.id   cea2d94299b461364690868018137efc
#
_cell.length_a   1.000
_cell.length_b   1.000
_cell.length_c   1.000
_cell.angle_alpha   90.00
_cell.angle_beta   90.00
_cell.angle_gamma   90.00
#
_symmetry.space_group_name_H-M   'P 1'
#
loop_
_entity.id
_entity.type
_entity.pdbx_description
1 polymer ?
#
loop_
_entity_poly.entity_id
_entity_poly.type
_entity_poly.pdbx_seq_one_letter_code
_entity_poly.pdbx_strand_id
1 'polypeptide(L)'
;LKCGGSDGLSGITANPLLGSASDLLARHGGTTLLTEVPEMFGAETILMDRCKDEATFRKAVDLINNFKEYFIRHGQEVYENPSPGNKAGGITTLEDKSLGCTQKGGTAEVRDVLSYCEPVTEKGLNLVQGPGNDLCAITALMASGAQMVLFTTGRGTPVGAPIPTVKVSTNTPLSEKKRNWIDFNAGILAQGADMQETTEVFFKKLLAIASGERTQSETHDYREIAIFKDGVTL
;
A
#
# COMPACT_ATOMS: atom_id res chain seq x y z
N LEU A 1 -0.25 -3.93 -1.85
CA LEU A 1 -0.58 -2.50 -1.92
C LEU A 1 0.22 -1.77 -0.86
N LYS A 2 0.95 -0.73 -1.24
CA LYS A 2 1.93 -0.02 -0.41
C LYS A 2 1.97 1.46 -0.77
N CYS A 3 2.33 2.33 0.17
CA CYS A 3 2.70 3.71 -0.14
C CYS A 3 3.98 4.12 0.59
N GLY A 4 4.69 5.13 0.07
CA GLY A 4 5.86 5.70 0.71
C GLY A 4 6.11 7.13 0.24
N GLY A 5 6.44 8.03 1.17
CA GLY A 5 6.56 9.45 0.86
C GLY A 5 5.24 10.07 0.40
N SER A 6 4.14 9.74 1.07
CA SER A 6 2.80 10.26 0.76
C SER A 6 2.71 11.78 0.93
N ASP A 7 1.87 12.41 0.11
CA ASP A 7 1.53 13.83 0.12
C ASP A 7 0.02 14.05 0.19
N GLY A 8 -0.45 15.30 0.24
CA GLY A 8 -1.86 15.65 0.31
C GLY A 8 -2.69 15.19 -0.90
N LEU A 9 -2.07 14.85 -2.04
CA LEU A 9 -2.76 14.30 -3.21
C LEU A 9 -2.91 12.79 -3.16
N SER A 10 -2.20 12.08 -2.27
CA SER A 10 -2.19 10.61 -2.21
C SER A 10 -3.60 10.03 -2.04
N GLY A 11 -4.40 10.62 -1.14
CA GLY A 11 -5.77 10.16 -0.82
C GLY A 11 -6.82 10.48 -1.89
N ILE A 12 -6.51 11.30 -2.88
CA ILE A 12 -7.47 11.70 -3.94
C ILE A 12 -7.01 11.31 -5.35
N THR A 13 -5.82 10.77 -5.51
CA THR A 13 -5.28 10.36 -6.81
C THR A 13 -4.82 8.90 -6.79
N ALA A 14 -3.56 8.64 -6.44
CA ALA A 14 -2.94 7.33 -6.58
C ALA A 14 -3.55 6.25 -5.66
N ASN A 15 -3.90 6.58 -4.41
CA ASN A 15 -4.47 5.57 -3.51
C ASN A 15 -5.88 5.12 -3.94
N PRO A 16 -6.83 6.00 -4.30
CA PRO A 16 -8.10 5.59 -4.90
C PRO A 16 -7.95 4.84 -6.21
N LEU A 17 -6.96 5.20 -7.04
CA LEU A 17 -6.67 4.47 -8.28
C LEU A 17 -6.24 3.03 -7.99
N LEU A 18 -5.34 2.83 -7.00
CA LEU A 18 -4.99 1.48 -6.56
C LEU A 18 -6.20 0.74 -6.02
N GLY A 19 -7.07 1.40 -5.27
CA GLY A 19 -8.31 0.83 -4.76
C GLY A 19 -9.23 0.35 -5.88
N SER A 20 -9.43 1.18 -6.89
CA SER A 20 -10.24 0.82 -8.07
C SER A 20 -9.64 -0.35 -8.85
N ALA A 21 -8.31 -0.38 -9.02
CA ALA A 21 -7.61 -1.51 -9.62
C ALA A 21 -7.68 -2.79 -8.75
N SER A 22 -7.62 -2.66 -7.42
CA SER A 22 -7.80 -3.74 -6.46
C SER A 22 -9.19 -4.36 -6.58
N ASP A 23 -10.23 -3.53 -6.64
CA ASP A 23 -11.61 -3.99 -6.83
C ASP A 23 -11.80 -4.70 -8.17
N LEU A 24 -11.19 -4.17 -9.22
CA LEU A 24 -11.23 -4.80 -10.54
C LEU A 24 -10.54 -6.17 -10.52
N LEU A 25 -9.36 -6.27 -9.90
CA LEU A 25 -8.63 -7.52 -9.76
C LEU A 25 -9.43 -8.54 -8.94
N ALA A 26 -10.02 -8.14 -7.81
CA ALA A 26 -10.84 -9.01 -6.97
C ALA A 26 -12.07 -9.55 -7.73
N ARG A 27 -12.76 -8.71 -8.52
CA ARG A 27 -13.88 -9.13 -9.39
C ARG A 27 -13.48 -10.18 -10.43
N HIS A 28 -12.23 -10.16 -10.86
CA HIS A 28 -11.67 -11.17 -11.78
C HIS A 28 -11.04 -12.38 -11.06
N GLY A 29 -11.27 -12.54 -9.76
CA GLY A 29 -10.79 -13.68 -8.97
C GLY A 29 -9.31 -13.59 -8.58
N GLY A 30 -8.71 -12.41 -8.70
CA GLY A 30 -7.37 -12.12 -8.21
C GLY A 30 -7.32 -11.85 -6.70
N THR A 31 -6.12 -11.61 -6.18
CA THR A 31 -5.87 -11.37 -4.76
C THR A 31 -5.10 -10.08 -4.58
N THR A 32 -5.49 -9.28 -3.61
CA THR A 32 -4.79 -8.07 -3.19
C THR A 32 -4.44 -8.13 -1.72
N LEU A 33 -3.27 -7.62 -1.38
CA LEU A 33 -2.73 -7.57 -0.02
C LEU A 33 -2.54 -6.11 0.37
N LEU A 34 -3.19 -5.67 1.46
CA LEU A 34 -3.00 -4.34 2.05
C LEU A 34 -2.21 -4.49 3.34
N THR A 35 -1.08 -3.79 3.44
CA THR A 35 -0.21 -3.77 4.61
C THR A 35 -0.10 -2.36 5.20
N GLU A 36 0.91 -2.12 6.04
CA GLU A 36 1.16 -0.85 6.75
C GLU A 36 0.13 -0.59 7.85
N VAL A 37 0.09 -1.48 8.83
CA VAL A 37 -0.87 -1.41 9.95
C VAL A 37 -0.88 -0.03 10.64
N PRO A 38 0.28 0.64 10.90
CA PRO A 38 0.27 1.99 11.46
C PRO A 38 -0.44 3.05 10.61
N GLU A 39 -0.64 2.79 9.32
CA GLU A 39 -1.38 3.67 8.41
C GLU A 39 -2.87 3.31 8.31
N MET A 40 -3.34 2.41 9.15
CA MET A 40 -4.77 2.09 9.34
C MET A 40 -5.33 2.74 10.60
N PHE A 41 -4.49 3.20 11.53
CA PHE A 41 -4.91 3.78 12.80
C PHE A 41 -5.75 5.04 12.60
N GLY A 42 -6.92 5.09 13.24
CA GLY A 42 -7.90 6.17 13.09
C GLY A 42 -8.83 6.03 11.87
N ALA A 43 -8.58 5.04 10.99
CA ALA A 43 -9.45 4.69 9.86
C ALA A 43 -9.77 3.18 9.81
N GLU A 44 -9.42 2.46 10.86
CA GLU A 44 -9.56 1.00 10.97
C GLU A 44 -10.99 0.50 10.77
N THR A 45 -12.00 1.27 11.19
CA THR A 45 -13.42 0.90 11.04
C THR A 45 -13.81 0.70 9.58
N ILE A 46 -13.23 1.47 8.66
CA ILE A 46 -13.47 1.33 7.21
C ILE A 46 -13.13 -0.09 6.71
N LEU A 47 -12.09 -0.70 7.27
CA LEU A 47 -11.67 -2.07 6.94
C LEU A 47 -12.46 -3.10 7.73
N MET A 48 -12.71 -2.85 9.02
CA MET A 48 -13.41 -3.74 9.93
C MET A 48 -14.87 -3.97 9.50
N ASP A 49 -15.55 -2.90 9.06
CA ASP A 49 -16.94 -2.96 8.59
C ASP A 49 -17.13 -3.79 7.31
N ARG A 50 -16.03 -4.10 6.64
CA ARG A 50 -16.01 -4.89 5.40
C ARG A 50 -15.48 -6.32 5.58
N CYS A 51 -15.25 -6.76 6.81
CA CYS A 51 -14.82 -8.12 7.07
C CYS A 51 -15.93 -9.12 6.71
N LYS A 52 -15.57 -10.23 6.03
CA LYS A 52 -16.51 -11.24 5.53
C LYS A 52 -17.35 -11.91 6.63
N ASP A 53 -16.82 -11.97 7.84
CA ASP A 53 -17.44 -12.62 8.99
C ASP A 53 -16.85 -12.10 10.32
N GLU A 54 -17.45 -12.53 11.43
CA GLU A 54 -17.01 -12.15 12.77
C GLU A 54 -15.57 -12.62 13.08
N ALA A 55 -15.14 -13.76 12.56
CA ALA A 55 -13.80 -14.28 12.81
C ALA A 55 -12.75 -13.38 12.13
N THR A 56 -12.99 -12.97 10.89
CA THR A 56 -12.13 -12.03 10.16
C THR A 56 -12.14 -10.65 10.82
N PHE A 57 -13.30 -10.19 11.29
CA PHE A 57 -13.41 -8.95 12.06
C PHE A 57 -12.54 -8.98 13.32
N ARG A 58 -12.60 -10.05 14.11
CA ARG A 58 -11.77 -10.21 15.30
C ARG A 58 -10.29 -10.21 14.98
N LYS A 59 -9.87 -10.91 13.93
CA LYS A 59 -8.48 -10.86 13.44
C LYS A 59 -8.05 -9.43 13.07
N ALA A 60 -8.93 -8.64 12.43
CA ALA A 60 -8.63 -7.26 12.08
C ALA A 60 -8.48 -6.36 13.32
N VAL A 61 -9.34 -6.55 14.34
CA VAL A 61 -9.23 -5.86 15.63
C VAL A 61 -7.89 -6.22 16.31
N ASP A 62 -7.56 -7.52 16.34
CA ASP A 62 -6.31 -8.00 16.94
C ASP A 62 -5.07 -7.47 16.19
N LEU A 63 -5.12 -7.42 14.86
CA LEU A 63 -4.05 -6.85 14.03
C LEU A 63 -3.73 -5.40 14.45
N ILE A 64 -4.77 -4.57 14.57
CA ILE A 64 -4.63 -3.16 14.95
C ILE A 64 -4.14 -3.02 16.37
N ASN A 65 -4.79 -3.69 17.34
CA ASN A 65 -4.47 -3.55 18.76
C ASN A 65 -3.08 -4.11 19.09
N ASN A 66 -2.72 -5.27 18.57
CA ASN A 66 -1.40 -5.86 18.77
C ASN A 66 -0.29 -4.96 18.23
N PHE A 67 -0.54 -4.25 17.13
CA PHE A 67 0.45 -3.33 16.57
C PHE A 67 0.56 -2.03 17.41
N LYS A 68 -0.54 -1.53 17.97
CA LYS A 68 -0.52 -0.44 18.96
C LYS A 68 0.28 -0.86 20.22
N GLU A 69 0.02 -2.06 20.74
CA GLU A 69 0.77 -2.61 21.88
C GLU A 69 2.26 -2.82 21.56
N TYR A 70 2.61 -3.16 20.32
CA TYR A 70 4.01 -3.22 19.88
C TYR A 70 4.71 -1.87 20.07
N PHE A 71 4.10 -0.76 19.66
CA PHE A 71 4.66 0.59 19.89
C PHE A 71 4.82 0.89 21.40
N ILE A 72 3.77 0.65 22.19
CA ILE A 72 3.74 0.91 23.63
C ILE A 72 4.85 0.12 24.33
N ARG A 73 4.99 -1.18 24.02
CA ARG A 73 6.01 -2.07 24.59
C ARG A 73 7.43 -1.60 24.32
N HIS A 74 7.65 -0.95 23.18
CA HIS A 74 8.95 -0.38 22.80
C HIS A 74 9.12 1.09 23.19
N GLY A 75 8.22 1.68 23.96
CA GLY A 75 8.28 3.07 24.40
C GLY A 75 8.18 4.08 23.24
N GLN A 76 7.50 3.70 22.14
CA GLN A 76 7.29 4.54 20.98
C GLN A 76 5.87 5.13 20.97
N GLU A 77 5.72 6.31 20.38
CA GLU A 77 4.43 6.95 20.23
C GLU A 77 3.60 6.23 19.15
N VAL A 78 2.38 5.80 19.51
CA VAL A 78 1.46 5.13 18.57
C VAL A 78 1.08 6.05 17.41
N TYR A 79 1.02 7.35 17.65
CA TYR A 79 0.54 8.37 16.71
C TYR A 79 1.67 9.23 16.11
N GLU A 80 2.85 8.68 15.91
CA GLU A 80 3.98 9.39 15.30
C GLU A 80 3.71 9.82 13.85
N ASN A 81 2.91 9.04 13.09
CA ASN A 81 2.47 9.43 11.77
C ASN A 81 1.51 10.65 11.82
N PRO A 82 1.52 11.53 10.81
CA PRO A 82 2.39 11.55 9.63
C PRO A 82 3.81 12.03 9.93
N SER A 83 4.79 11.51 9.17
CA SER A 83 6.19 11.91 9.28
C SER A 83 6.38 13.40 8.89
N PRO A 84 7.51 14.03 9.26
CA PRO A 84 7.81 15.40 8.83
C PRO A 84 7.72 15.59 7.31
N GLY A 85 8.14 14.59 6.53
CA GLY A 85 8.03 14.60 5.07
C GLY A 85 6.59 14.57 4.56
N ASN A 86 5.71 13.82 5.23
CA ASN A 86 4.28 13.81 4.89
C ASN A 86 3.63 15.16 5.22
N LYS A 87 3.97 15.76 6.39
CA LYS A 87 3.47 17.08 6.80
C LYS A 87 3.91 18.17 5.81
N ALA A 88 5.17 18.16 5.40
CA ALA A 88 5.67 19.05 4.36
C ALA A 88 4.98 18.82 2.99
N GLY A 89 4.45 17.62 2.75
CA GLY A 89 3.67 17.26 1.57
C GLY A 89 2.17 17.60 1.67
N GLY A 90 1.70 18.16 2.80
CA GLY A 90 0.31 18.61 2.97
C GLY A 90 -0.60 17.66 3.75
N ILE A 91 -0.09 16.57 4.32
CA ILE A 91 -0.86 15.69 5.23
C ILE A 91 -0.76 16.26 6.65
N THR A 92 -1.90 16.47 7.31
CA THR A 92 -1.96 17.21 8.58
C THR A 92 -2.05 16.32 9.82
N THR A 93 -2.86 15.27 9.78
CA THR A 93 -3.12 14.40 10.93
C THR A 93 -2.90 12.93 10.58
N LEU A 94 -2.88 12.07 11.62
CA LEU A 94 -2.84 10.62 11.45
C LEU A 94 -4.08 10.12 10.70
N GLU A 95 -5.25 10.61 11.08
CA GLU A 95 -6.52 10.22 10.47
C GLU A 95 -6.57 10.59 8.99
N ASP A 96 -6.13 11.81 8.64
CA ASP A 96 -6.01 12.26 7.24
C ASP A 96 -5.14 11.29 6.42
N LYS A 97 -3.97 10.94 6.95
CA LYS A 97 -3.09 9.95 6.32
C LYS A 97 -3.74 8.57 6.20
N SER A 98 -4.34 8.08 7.27
CA SER A 98 -4.94 6.73 7.32
C SER A 98 -6.18 6.62 6.44
N LEU A 99 -7.04 7.63 6.42
CA LEU A 99 -8.19 7.72 5.49
C LEU A 99 -7.72 7.65 4.03
N GLY A 100 -6.62 8.32 3.70
CA GLY A 100 -6.02 8.24 2.37
C GLY A 100 -5.40 6.86 2.09
N CYS A 101 -4.69 6.28 3.05
CA CYS A 101 -3.96 5.02 2.88
C CYS A 101 -4.88 3.81 2.75
N THR A 102 -5.96 3.74 3.52
CA THR A 102 -6.93 2.62 3.47
C THR A 102 -7.66 2.52 2.13
N GLN A 103 -7.75 3.62 1.38
CA GLN A 103 -8.37 3.63 0.04
C GLN A 103 -7.65 2.73 -0.97
N LYS A 104 -6.36 2.41 -0.77
CA LYS A 104 -5.64 1.44 -1.61
C LYS A 104 -6.33 0.07 -1.66
N GLY A 105 -7.04 -0.30 -0.59
CA GLY A 105 -7.81 -1.56 -0.51
C GLY A 105 -9.15 -1.54 -1.25
N GLY A 106 -9.52 -0.43 -1.90
CA GLY A 106 -10.79 -0.32 -2.62
C GLY A 106 -12.00 -0.49 -1.72
N THR A 107 -13.05 -1.09 -2.27
CA THR A 107 -14.34 -1.33 -1.60
C THR A 107 -14.63 -2.81 -1.37
N ALA A 108 -13.76 -3.71 -1.83
CA ALA A 108 -13.96 -5.16 -1.71
C ALA A 108 -14.02 -5.61 -0.25
N GLU A 109 -14.72 -6.72 -0.03
CA GLU A 109 -14.79 -7.42 1.25
C GLU A 109 -13.41 -7.88 1.71
N VAL A 110 -13.06 -7.69 2.99
CA VAL A 110 -11.84 -8.23 3.59
C VAL A 110 -12.02 -9.72 3.83
N ARG A 111 -11.25 -10.53 3.10
CA ARG A 111 -11.37 -11.99 3.08
C ARG A 111 -10.60 -12.68 4.19
N ASP A 112 -9.42 -12.15 4.54
CA ASP A 112 -8.61 -12.66 5.64
C ASP A 112 -7.66 -11.59 6.17
N VAL A 113 -7.06 -11.88 7.33
CA VAL A 113 -6.03 -11.08 7.98
C VAL A 113 -4.85 -11.99 8.31
N LEU A 114 -3.70 -11.67 7.75
CA LEU A 114 -2.49 -12.47 7.78
C LEU A 114 -1.46 -11.91 8.76
N SER A 115 -0.79 -12.77 9.47
CA SER A 115 0.39 -12.42 10.26
C SER A 115 1.55 -11.99 9.33
N TYR A 116 2.62 -11.43 9.91
CA TYR A 116 3.80 -11.05 9.14
C TYR A 116 4.38 -12.24 8.37
N CYS A 117 4.50 -12.09 7.05
CA CYS A 117 4.98 -13.13 6.12
C CYS A 117 4.14 -14.43 6.05
N GLU A 118 2.93 -14.43 6.59
CA GLU A 118 2.02 -15.57 6.44
C GLU A 118 1.56 -15.70 4.99
N PRO A 119 1.65 -16.91 4.37
CA PRO A 119 1.22 -17.11 2.99
C PRO A 119 -0.28 -16.87 2.81
N VAL A 120 -0.66 -16.13 1.76
CA VAL A 120 -2.06 -15.89 1.42
C VAL A 120 -2.71 -17.15 0.87
N THR A 121 -3.91 -17.45 1.36
CA THR A 121 -4.73 -18.61 0.91
C THR A 121 -6.09 -18.18 0.36
N GLU A 122 -6.63 -17.06 0.82
CA GLU A 122 -7.93 -16.52 0.40
C GLU A 122 -7.80 -15.56 -0.77
N LYS A 123 -8.68 -15.72 -1.78
CA LYS A 123 -8.78 -14.76 -2.90
C LYS A 123 -9.53 -13.50 -2.48
N GLY A 124 -9.21 -12.38 -3.12
CA GLY A 124 -9.80 -11.09 -2.82
C GLY A 124 -8.88 -10.22 -1.96
N LEU A 125 -9.44 -9.26 -1.22
CA LEU A 125 -8.67 -8.36 -0.37
C LEU A 125 -8.30 -9.03 0.95
N ASN A 126 -7.01 -9.07 1.27
CA ASN A 126 -6.49 -9.55 2.55
C ASN A 126 -5.67 -8.43 3.23
N LEU A 127 -5.75 -8.33 4.56
CA LEU A 127 -4.88 -7.47 5.34
C LEU A 127 -3.64 -8.25 5.77
N VAL A 128 -2.48 -7.60 5.76
CA VAL A 128 -1.21 -8.24 6.12
C VAL A 128 -0.52 -7.42 7.20
N GLN A 129 -0.15 -8.06 8.29
CA GLN A 129 0.66 -7.43 9.33
C GLN A 129 1.99 -6.95 8.73
N GLY A 130 2.28 -5.66 8.88
CA GLY A 130 3.54 -5.07 8.46
C GLY A 130 3.67 -3.64 8.94
N PRO A 131 4.91 -3.17 9.17
CA PRO A 131 5.18 -1.82 9.62
C PRO A 131 4.98 -0.79 8.50
N GLY A 132 5.05 0.50 8.84
CA GLY A 132 5.11 1.59 7.84
C GLY A 132 6.45 1.68 7.10
N ASN A 133 7.51 1.01 7.58
CA ASN A 133 8.80 0.99 6.89
C ASN A 133 8.67 0.32 5.51
N ASP A 134 9.09 1.05 4.46
CA ASP A 134 8.88 0.63 3.07
C ASP A 134 9.45 -0.76 2.76
N LEU A 135 10.70 -0.99 3.10
CA LEU A 135 11.39 -2.25 2.77
C LEU A 135 10.82 -3.43 3.55
N CYS A 136 10.58 -3.27 4.86
CA CYS A 136 10.02 -4.32 5.70
C CYS A 136 8.59 -4.69 5.25
N ALA A 137 7.78 -3.70 4.90
CA ALA A 137 6.42 -3.92 4.42
C ALA A 137 6.39 -4.60 3.05
N ILE A 138 7.23 -4.18 2.11
CA ILE A 138 7.36 -4.84 0.79
C ILE A 138 7.84 -6.29 0.95
N THR A 139 8.80 -6.53 1.84
CA THR A 139 9.30 -7.88 2.15
C THR A 139 8.17 -8.76 2.71
N ALA A 140 7.32 -8.22 3.60
CA ALA A 140 6.15 -8.94 4.10
C ALA A 140 5.19 -9.33 2.98
N LEU A 141 4.84 -8.37 2.10
CA LEU A 141 3.96 -8.64 0.96
C LEU A 141 4.51 -9.74 0.05
N MET A 142 5.81 -9.65 -0.28
CA MET A 142 6.47 -10.64 -1.12
C MET A 142 6.48 -12.04 -0.46
N ALA A 143 6.82 -12.11 0.83
CA ALA A 143 6.83 -13.37 1.58
C ALA A 143 5.43 -13.97 1.73
N SER A 144 4.37 -13.14 1.80
CA SER A 144 2.98 -13.58 1.82
C SER A 144 2.47 -14.05 0.44
N GLY A 145 3.29 -13.98 -0.62
CA GLY A 145 2.96 -14.50 -1.94
C GLY A 145 2.60 -13.43 -2.98
N ALA A 146 2.78 -12.15 -2.70
CA ALA A 146 2.60 -11.11 -3.71
C ALA A 146 3.56 -11.31 -4.88
N GLN A 147 3.05 -11.22 -6.10
CA GLN A 147 3.81 -11.33 -7.34
C GLN A 147 4.16 -9.96 -7.94
N MET A 148 3.54 -8.90 -7.43
CA MET A 148 3.75 -7.52 -7.85
C MET A 148 3.44 -6.60 -6.66
N VAL A 149 4.21 -5.54 -6.49
CA VAL A 149 3.93 -4.47 -5.52
C VAL A 149 3.42 -3.24 -6.26
N LEU A 150 2.25 -2.72 -5.87
CA LEU A 150 1.77 -1.42 -6.31
C LEU A 150 2.14 -0.39 -5.23
N PHE A 151 2.99 0.55 -5.59
CA PHE A 151 3.62 1.49 -4.66
C PHE A 151 3.29 2.93 -5.01
N THR A 152 2.44 3.58 -4.22
CA THR A 152 2.10 4.99 -4.42
C THR A 152 3.09 5.92 -3.74
N THR A 153 3.41 7.05 -4.37
CA THR A 153 4.35 8.04 -3.80
C THR A 153 4.07 9.45 -4.30
N GLY A 154 4.14 10.41 -3.39
CA GLY A 154 4.02 11.84 -3.71
C GLY A 154 5.38 12.55 -3.80
N ARG A 155 6.42 11.98 -3.17
CA ARG A 155 7.76 12.57 -3.10
C ARG A 155 8.80 11.79 -3.91
N GLY A 156 8.50 10.54 -4.23
CA GLY A 156 9.40 9.63 -4.94
C GLY A 156 10.38 8.90 -4.02
N THR A 157 10.67 7.67 -4.39
CA THR A 157 11.69 6.84 -3.74
C THR A 157 12.29 5.86 -4.77
N PRO A 158 13.59 5.56 -4.71
CA PRO A 158 14.21 4.58 -5.59
C PRO A 158 13.94 3.12 -5.17
N VAL A 159 13.23 2.88 -4.05
CA VAL A 159 12.96 1.53 -3.52
C VAL A 159 12.38 0.60 -4.58
N GLY A 160 12.90 -0.61 -4.65
CA GLY A 160 12.36 -1.72 -5.41
C GLY A 160 12.46 -3.02 -4.63
N ALA A 161 11.89 -4.10 -5.13
CA ALA A 161 11.89 -5.43 -4.53
C ALA A 161 12.36 -6.48 -5.55
N PRO A 162 12.67 -7.71 -5.11
CA PRO A 162 12.92 -8.83 -6.02
C PRO A 162 11.75 -9.21 -6.94
N ILE A 163 10.57 -8.64 -6.71
CA ILE A 163 9.39 -8.75 -7.59
C ILE A 163 9.07 -7.38 -8.21
N PRO A 164 8.34 -7.31 -9.35
CA PRO A 164 7.96 -6.06 -9.99
C PRO A 164 7.36 -5.07 -8.99
N THR A 165 7.95 -3.88 -8.88
CA THR A 165 7.48 -2.79 -8.02
C THR A 165 7.04 -1.64 -8.89
N VAL A 166 5.72 -1.54 -9.10
CA VAL A 166 5.08 -0.53 -9.94
C VAL A 166 4.89 0.75 -9.14
N LYS A 167 5.64 1.79 -9.45
CA LYS A 167 5.55 3.08 -8.77
C LYS A 167 4.54 3.99 -9.44
N VAL A 168 3.58 4.44 -8.64
CA VAL A 168 2.48 5.30 -9.07
C VAL A 168 2.63 6.66 -8.40
N SER A 169 2.88 7.71 -9.17
CA SER A 169 2.97 9.07 -8.62
C SER A 169 1.59 9.64 -8.31
N THR A 170 1.47 10.35 -7.21
CA THR A 170 0.26 11.07 -6.80
C THR A 170 0.07 12.38 -7.55
N ASN A 171 1.15 12.90 -8.15
CA ASN A 171 1.19 14.19 -8.82
C ASN A 171 2.02 14.15 -10.10
N THR A 172 1.63 14.94 -11.08
CA THR A 172 2.29 15.03 -12.39
C THR A 172 3.72 15.60 -12.30
N PRO A 173 4.01 16.65 -11.51
CA PRO A 173 5.38 17.16 -11.39
C PRO A 173 6.41 16.10 -10.96
N LEU A 174 6.04 15.20 -10.04
CA LEU A 174 6.90 14.08 -9.66
C LEU A 174 7.15 13.13 -10.83
N SER A 175 6.09 12.74 -11.53
CA SER A 175 6.18 11.85 -12.68
C SER A 175 7.11 12.40 -13.77
N GLU A 176 6.99 13.68 -14.07
CA GLU A 176 7.83 14.35 -15.06
C GLU A 176 9.30 14.46 -14.62
N LYS A 177 9.53 14.81 -13.36
CA LYS A 177 10.87 14.98 -12.78
C LYS A 177 11.62 13.65 -12.59
N LYS A 178 10.89 12.57 -12.29
CA LYS A 178 11.44 11.25 -11.92
C LYS A 178 10.96 10.12 -12.83
N ARG A 179 10.99 10.35 -14.13
CA ARG A 179 10.59 9.38 -15.17
C ARG A 179 11.30 8.03 -15.06
N ASN A 180 12.51 8.03 -14.51
CA ASN A 180 13.31 6.82 -14.26
C ASN A 180 12.91 6.08 -12.98
N TRP A 181 11.95 6.56 -12.20
CA TRP A 181 11.43 5.90 -11.00
C TRP A 181 9.95 5.58 -11.09
N ILE A 182 9.19 6.35 -11.86
CA ILE A 182 7.72 6.31 -11.90
C ILE A 182 7.26 5.53 -13.12
N ASP A 183 6.38 4.56 -12.89
CA ASP A 183 5.77 3.72 -13.94
C ASP A 183 4.43 4.25 -14.42
N PHE A 184 3.69 4.95 -13.55
CA PHE A 184 2.38 5.50 -13.85
C PHE A 184 2.12 6.84 -13.16
N ASN A 185 1.51 7.79 -13.88
CA ASN A 185 1.13 9.10 -13.36
C ASN A 185 -0.36 9.13 -12.98
N ALA A 186 -0.69 9.01 -11.68
CA ALA A 186 -2.05 9.22 -11.20
C ALA A 186 -2.38 10.69 -10.95
N GLY A 187 -1.40 11.59 -11.00
CA GLY A 187 -1.61 13.03 -10.82
C GLY A 187 -2.56 13.66 -11.85
N ILE A 188 -2.79 13.01 -12.98
CA ILE A 188 -3.79 13.42 -13.98
C ILE A 188 -5.21 13.46 -13.40
N LEU A 189 -5.51 12.65 -12.39
CA LEU A 189 -6.81 12.66 -11.71
C LEU A 189 -7.09 13.99 -11.01
N ALA A 190 -6.05 14.63 -10.43
CA ALA A 190 -6.18 15.98 -9.88
C ALA A 190 -6.36 17.05 -10.96
N GLN A 191 -6.15 16.72 -12.22
CA GLN A 191 -6.33 17.60 -13.39
C GLN A 191 -7.65 17.35 -14.11
N GLY A 192 -8.54 16.51 -13.55
CA GLY A 192 -9.87 16.25 -14.06
C GLY A 192 -10.00 15.03 -14.98
N ALA A 193 -8.97 14.16 -15.03
CA ALA A 193 -9.10 12.88 -15.73
C ALA A 193 -10.16 11.99 -15.05
N ASP A 194 -10.89 11.21 -15.84
CA ASP A 194 -11.89 10.30 -15.32
C ASP A 194 -11.25 9.10 -14.60
N MET A 195 -11.78 8.76 -13.42
CA MET A 195 -11.24 7.68 -12.58
C MET A 195 -11.41 6.31 -13.25
N GLN A 196 -12.54 6.05 -13.89
CA GLN A 196 -12.82 4.75 -14.50
C GLN A 196 -11.90 4.53 -15.70
N GLU A 197 -11.80 5.51 -16.59
CA GLU A 197 -10.90 5.45 -17.74
C GLU A 197 -9.44 5.30 -17.31
N THR A 198 -9.02 6.06 -16.29
CA THR A 198 -7.66 5.97 -15.74
C THR A 198 -7.40 4.60 -15.13
N THR A 199 -8.39 4.01 -14.44
CA THR A 199 -8.29 2.65 -13.89
C THR A 199 -8.11 1.60 -14.99
N GLU A 200 -8.85 1.71 -16.08
CA GLU A 200 -8.73 0.79 -17.22
C GLU A 200 -7.34 0.86 -17.87
N VAL A 201 -6.82 2.07 -18.07
CA VAL A 201 -5.46 2.29 -18.60
C VAL A 201 -4.41 1.73 -17.63
N PHE A 202 -4.56 2.02 -16.34
CA PHE A 202 -3.66 1.51 -15.31
C PHE A 202 -3.70 -0.02 -15.23
N PHE A 203 -4.88 -0.62 -15.27
CA PHE A 203 -5.03 -2.08 -15.23
C PHE A 203 -4.37 -2.76 -16.44
N LYS A 204 -4.52 -2.18 -17.66
CA LYS A 204 -3.79 -2.66 -18.85
C LYS A 204 -2.27 -2.60 -18.64
N LYS A 205 -1.76 -1.55 -18.01
CA LYS A 205 -0.33 -1.45 -17.65
C LYS A 205 0.09 -2.57 -16.71
N LEU A 206 -0.73 -2.89 -15.68
CA LEU A 206 -0.45 -4.00 -14.76
C LEU A 206 -0.43 -5.35 -15.49
N LEU A 207 -1.34 -5.58 -16.42
CA LEU A 207 -1.34 -6.79 -17.26
C LEU A 207 -0.10 -6.88 -18.15
N ALA A 208 0.35 -5.78 -18.72
CA ALA A 208 1.58 -5.73 -19.51
C ALA A 208 2.82 -6.09 -18.66
N ILE A 209 2.91 -5.53 -17.44
CA ILE A 209 3.99 -5.86 -16.49
C ILE A 209 3.91 -7.34 -16.07
N ALA A 210 2.73 -7.84 -15.77
CA ALA A 210 2.52 -9.27 -15.47
C ALA A 210 2.88 -10.18 -16.66
N SER A 211 2.89 -9.65 -17.87
CA SER A 211 3.28 -10.34 -19.10
C SER A 211 4.74 -10.14 -19.51
N GLY A 212 5.55 -9.49 -18.65
CA GLY A 212 6.99 -9.35 -18.86
C GLY A 212 7.49 -7.95 -19.21
N GLU A 213 6.63 -6.93 -19.28
CA GLU A 213 7.10 -5.54 -19.35
C GLU A 213 7.81 -5.17 -18.05
N ARG A 214 9.01 -4.61 -18.14
CA ARG A 214 9.80 -4.24 -16.96
C ARG A 214 9.32 -2.93 -16.34
N THR A 215 9.24 -2.91 -15.02
CA THR A 215 9.10 -1.68 -14.24
C THR A 215 10.40 -0.87 -14.24
N GLN A 216 10.32 0.42 -13.86
CA GLN A 216 11.51 1.26 -13.67
C GLN A 216 12.44 0.68 -12.60
N SER A 217 11.88 0.10 -11.53
CA SER A 217 12.66 -0.56 -10.48
C SER A 217 13.47 -1.74 -11.01
N GLU A 218 12.88 -2.58 -11.85
CA GLU A 218 13.58 -3.70 -12.49
C GLU A 218 14.60 -3.24 -13.53
N THR A 219 14.30 -2.17 -14.26
CA THR A 219 15.22 -1.60 -15.26
C THR A 219 16.51 -1.07 -14.60
N HIS A 220 16.40 -0.58 -13.36
CA HIS A 220 17.52 -0.06 -12.57
C HIS A 220 18.07 -1.07 -11.56
N ASP A 221 17.58 -2.31 -11.58
CA ASP A 221 18.03 -3.41 -10.71
C ASP A 221 17.88 -3.11 -9.21
N TYR A 222 16.81 -2.40 -8.80
CA TYR A 222 16.47 -2.18 -7.40
C TYR A 222 15.79 -3.41 -6.83
N ARG A 223 16.44 -4.09 -5.87
CA ARG A 223 16.01 -5.39 -5.33
C ARG A 223 16.29 -5.51 -3.83
N GLU A 224 15.85 -4.51 -3.08
CA GLU A 224 16.13 -4.44 -1.66
C GLU A 224 15.20 -5.36 -0.86
N ILE A 225 15.74 -5.91 0.22
CA ILE A 225 15.02 -6.72 1.23
C ILE A 225 15.37 -6.18 2.62
N ALA A 226 14.35 -6.03 3.48
CA ALA A 226 14.55 -5.79 4.90
C ALA A 226 13.49 -6.56 5.70
N ILE A 227 13.92 -7.29 6.71
CA ILE A 227 13.05 -8.12 7.55
C ILE A 227 12.63 -7.30 8.78
N PHE A 228 11.31 -7.22 9.02
CA PHE A 228 10.78 -6.71 10.27
C PHE A 228 11.07 -7.72 11.38
N LYS A 229 11.75 -7.27 12.43
CA LYS A 229 12.18 -8.14 13.50
C LYS A 229 11.90 -7.50 14.86
N ASP A 230 11.28 -8.26 15.74
CA ASP A 230 11.08 -7.93 17.14
C ASP A 230 12.04 -8.79 17.98
N GLY A 231 12.84 -8.16 18.86
CA GLY A 231 13.75 -8.81 19.77
C GLY A 231 15.24 -8.73 19.41
N VAL A 232 16.05 -9.44 20.17
CA VAL A 232 17.51 -9.41 20.09
C VAL A 232 18.00 -10.16 18.84
N THR A 233 18.98 -9.57 18.15
CA THR A 233 19.73 -10.24 17.09
C THR A 233 21.03 -10.76 17.68
N LEU A 234 21.25 -12.08 17.65
CA LEU A 234 22.47 -12.76 18.08
C LEU A 234 23.46 -12.84 16.93
#